data_1bdf9441dbba252db6cfd59b39d91499
#
_entry.id   1bdf9441dbba252db6cfd59b39d91499
#
_cell.length_a   1.000
_cell.length_b   1.000
_cell.length_c   1.000
_cell.angle_alpha   90.00
_cell.angle_beta   90.00
_cell.angle_gamma   90.00
#
_symmetry.space_group_name_H-M   'P 1'
#
loop_
_entity.id
_entity.type
_entity.pdbx_description
1 polymer ?
#
loop_
_entity_poly.entity_id
_entity_poly.type
_entity_poly.pdbx_seq_one_letter_code
_entity_poly.pdbx_strand_id
1 'polypeptide(L)'
;MKAFYSDTGLGVLCRLVGRTRQAYYESNWRCEKIQFEAAIIVDLVKRERKIAKRVGGKKLYLILRQELLLHDISIGRDKFLAVLQDNDLLVKRRRRRVQTTMSRHRLRKHPNLAKDLEIDRAEQLWVSDITYLNINGKHGYLILITDAYSRKVVGFNVDIRMDTEFCMVALRTALNQRVFPKRSLMHHSDRGVQYCSTLYTKKLIDNTIAISMTENGDPLENALAERMNKTFKDNFAIDQIFENLDTAKVRLYKQGKKIPRIFVV
;
A
#
# COMPACT_ATOMS: atom_id res chain seq x y z
N MET A 1 -28.84 30.14 16.24
CA MET A 1 -29.86 30.96 16.89
C MET A 1 -29.26 32.16 17.65
N LYS A 2 -28.32 31.98 18.61
CA LYS A 2 -27.69 33.08 19.34
C LYS A 2 -27.01 34.11 18.42
N ALA A 3 -26.39 33.66 17.30
CA ALA A 3 -25.77 34.53 16.30
C ALA A 3 -26.77 35.41 15.54
N PHE A 4 -28.05 35.00 15.41
CA PHE A 4 -29.09 35.76 14.74
C PHE A 4 -29.93 36.63 15.70
N TYR A 5 -29.92 36.33 16.99
CA TYR A 5 -30.68 37.01 18.02
C TYR A 5 -29.76 37.41 19.18
N SER A 6 -28.78 38.27 18.86
CA SER A 6 -27.75 38.74 19.79
C SER A 6 -28.31 39.34 21.09
N ASP A 7 -29.43 40.10 20.96
CA ASP A 7 -30.03 40.85 22.07
C ASP A 7 -30.97 40.00 22.92
N THR A 8 -31.34 38.82 22.46
CA THR A 8 -32.23 37.92 23.21
C THR A 8 -31.44 37.04 24.17
N GLY A 9 -31.82 37.00 25.43
CA GLY A 9 -31.17 36.17 26.46
C GLY A 9 -31.23 34.70 26.11
N LEU A 10 -30.11 33.97 26.28
CA LEU A 10 -29.96 32.54 25.97
C LEU A 10 -31.05 31.67 26.63
N GLY A 11 -31.48 32.02 27.85
CA GLY A 11 -32.54 31.29 28.55
C GLY A 11 -33.91 31.36 27.86
N VAL A 12 -34.22 32.50 27.20
CA VAL A 12 -35.43 32.68 26.41
C VAL A 12 -35.37 31.85 25.14
N LEU A 13 -34.24 31.91 24.41
CA LEU A 13 -33.99 31.12 23.21
C LEU A 13 -34.08 29.62 23.45
N CYS A 14 -33.50 29.15 24.56
CA CYS A 14 -33.55 27.74 24.94
C CYS A 14 -34.97 27.27 25.24
N ARG A 15 -35.77 28.07 25.93
CA ARG A 15 -37.18 27.75 26.22
C ARG A 15 -38.02 27.67 24.94
N LEU A 16 -37.82 28.59 23.99
CA LEU A 16 -38.51 28.58 22.71
C LEU A 16 -38.30 27.27 21.92
N VAL A 17 -37.12 26.62 22.04
CA VAL A 17 -36.84 25.34 21.38
C VAL A 17 -37.02 24.14 22.31
N GLY A 18 -37.63 24.30 23.48
CA GLY A 18 -37.87 23.22 24.43
C GLY A 18 -36.62 22.61 25.04
N ARG A 19 -35.49 23.37 25.17
CA ARG A 19 -34.22 22.91 25.72
C ARG A 19 -33.82 23.73 26.95
N THR A 20 -33.03 23.13 27.83
CA THR A 20 -32.39 23.82 28.97
C THR A 20 -31.12 24.56 28.52
N ARG A 21 -30.71 25.58 29.28
CA ARG A 21 -29.39 26.20 29.09
C ARG A 21 -28.24 25.20 29.28
N GLN A 22 -28.37 24.26 30.21
CA GLN A 22 -27.39 23.21 30.46
C GLN A 22 -27.24 22.34 29.21
N ALA A 23 -28.33 21.86 28.62
CA ALA A 23 -28.30 21.07 27.39
C ALA A 23 -27.65 21.84 26.20
N TYR A 24 -27.81 23.16 26.15
CA TYR A 24 -27.13 24.00 25.17
C TYR A 24 -25.60 24.02 25.36
N TYR A 25 -25.12 24.25 26.58
CA TYR A 25 -23.69 24.26 26.88
C TYR A 25 -23.07 22.88 26.70
N GLU A 26 -23.73 21.82 27.15
CA GLU A 26 -23.27 20.43 26.94
C GLU A 26 -23.16 20.10 25.45
N SER A 27 -24.13 20.56 24.64
CA SER A 27 -24.10 20.38 23.19
C SER A 27 -22.91 21.12 22.55
N ASN A 28 -22.67 22.39 22.95
CA ASN A 28 -21.55 23.18 22.46
C ASN A 28 -20.20 22.53 22.83
N TRP A 29 -20.03 22.17 24.09
CA TRP A 29 -18.81 21.52 24.56
C TRP A 29 -18.55 20.20 23.82
N ARG A 30 -19.62 19.42 23.57
CA ARG A 30 -19.53 18.18 22.76
C ARG A 30 -19.11 18.48 21.31
N CYS A 31 -19.67 19.52 20.71
CA CYS A 31 -19.30 19.93 19.34
C CYS A 31 -17.82 20.39 19.29
N GLU A 32 -17.37 21.20 20.24
CA GLU A 32 -15.98 21.65 20.32
C GLU A 32 -15.01 20.47 20.48
N LYS A 33 -15.35 19.51 21.36
CA LYS A 33 -14.57 18.30 21.53
C LYS A 33 -14.46 17.49 20.23
N ILE A 34 -15.59 17.28 19.52
CA ILE A 34 -15.61 16.56 18.23
C ILE A 34 -14.77 17.29 17.18
N GLN A 35 -14.83 18.61 17.12
CA GLN A 35 -14.01 19.40 16.19
C GLN A 35 -12.52 19.31 16.51
N PHE A 36 -12.16 19.35 17.79
CA PHE A 36 -10.77 19.18 18.22
C PHE A 36 -10.23 17.78 17.88
N GLU A 37 -10.99 16.72 18.18
CA GLU A 37 -10.63 15.35 17.81
C GLU A 37 -10.49 15.19 16.28
N ALA A 38 -11.40 15.78 15.51
CA ALA A 38 -11.35 15.77 14.04
C ALA A 38 -10.10 16.50 13.52
N ALA A 39 -9.68 17.61 14.11
CA ALA A 39 -8.47 18.32 13.72
C ALA A 39 -7.22 17.46 13.90
N ILE A 40 -7.11 16.76 15.03
CA ILE A 40 -6.00 15.82 15.30
C ILE A 40 -6.01 14.70 14.27
N ILE A 41 -7.16 14.09 13.99
CA ILE A 41 -7.30 13.02 12.98
C ILE A 41 -6.83 13.51 11.62
N VAL A 42 -7.24 14.71 11.20
CA VAL A 42 -6.86 15.33 9.92
C VAL A 42 -5.34 15.52 9.84
N ASP A 43 -4.72 16.01 10.90
CA ASP A 43 -3.26 16.22 10.92
C ASP A 43 -2.49 14.90 10.84
N LEU A 44 -2.87 13.90 11.63
CA LEU A 44 -2.30 12.56 11.57
C LEU A 44 -2.42 11.94 10.16
N VAL A 45 -3.59 12.05 9.54
CA VAL A 45 -3.83 11.57 8.18
C VAL A 45 -2.99 12.32 7.15
N LYS A 46 -2.87 13.65 7.25
CA LYS A 46 -2.01 14.46 6.38
C LYS A 46 -0.55 14.06 6.52
N ARG A 47 -0.09 13.80 7.73
CA ARG A 47 1.28 13.33 8.01
C ARG A 47 1.55 11.97 7.37
N GLU A 48 0.67 10.99 7.53
CA GLU A 48 0.81 9.68 6.88
C GLU A 48 0.76 9.79 5.36
N ARG A 49 -0.05 10.69 4.81
CA ARG A 49 -0.15 10.91 3.36
C ARG A 49 1.03 11.64 2.74
N LYS A 50 1.88 12.31 3.51
CA LYS A 50 3.19 12.77 3.01
C LYS A 50 4.05 11.59 2.55
N ILE A 51 3.86 10.42 3.14
CA ILE A 51 4.61 9.19 2.85
C ILE A 51 3.88 8.35 1.83
N ALA A 52 2.60 8.06 2.09
CA ALA A 52 1.75 7.20 1.26
C ALA A 52 0.50 7.97 0.80
N LYS A 53 0.66 8.74 -0.28
CA LYS A 53 -0.30 9.79 -0.73
C LYS A 53 -1.73 9.31 -0.93
N ARG A 54 -1.95 8.02 -1.25
CA ARG A 54 -3.25 7.49 -1.63
C ARG A 54 -3.68 6.26 -0.84
N VAL A 55 -3.19 6.12 0.39
CA VAL A 55 -3.69 5.08 1.29
C VAL A 55 -5.18 5.30 1.54
N GLY A 56 -5.97 4.25 1.31
CA GLY A 56 -7.43 4.28 1.53
C GLY A 56 -7.79 4.43 3.00
N GLY A 57 -8.95 5.05 3.28
CA GLY A 57 -9.39 5.38 4.63
C GLY A 57 -9.44 4.20 5.60
N LYS A 58 -9.86 3.01 5.16
CA LYS A 58 -9.87 1.80 6.00
C LYS A 58 -8.47 1.41 6.49
N LYS A 59 -7.45 1.49 5.61
CA LYS A 59 -6.07 1.20 5.97
C LYS A 59 -5.47 2.28 6.88
N LEU A 60 -5.78 3.57 6.61
CA LEU A 60 -5.38 4.67 7.49
C LEU A 60 -5.91 4.49 8.91
N TYR A 61 -7.16 4.10 9.06
CA TYR A 61 -7.73 3.81 10.38
C TYR A 61 -6.94 2.75 11.15
N LEU A 62 -6.52 1.66 10.48
CA LEU A 62 -5.74 0.60 11.11
C LEU A 62 -4.31 1.05 11.46
N ILE A 63 -3.67 1.83 10.57
CA ILE A 63 -2.34 2.38 10.79
C ILE A 63 -2.32 3.34 11.98
N LEU A 64 -3.33 4.21 12.08
CA LEU A 64 -3.40 5.29 13.06
C LEU A 64 -4.07 4.87 14.37
N ARG A 65 -4.69 3.68 14.45
CA ARG A 65 -5.50 3.26 15.60
C ARG A 65 -4.77 3.38 16.94
N GLN A 66 -3.51 2.93 17.02
CA GLN A 66 -2.73 2.98 18.24
C GLN A 66 -2.37 4.43 18.61
N GLU A 67 -2.05 5.24 17.62
CA GLU A 67 -1.70 6.65 17.83
C GLU A 67 -2.91 7.49 18.23
N LEU A 68 -4.10 7.20 17.69
CA LEU A 68 -5.35 7.83 18.14
C LEU A 68 -5.63 7.55 19.62
N LEU A 69 -5.36 6.33 20.09
CA LEU A 69 -5.49 5.97 21.50
C LEU A 69 -4.50 6.72 22.39
N LEU A 70 -3.29 7.01 21.91
CA LEU A 70 -2.31 7.84 22.65
C LEU A 70 -2.76 9.30 22.79
N HIS A 71 -3.64 9.77 21.92
CA HIS A 71 -4.30 11.08 22.00
C HIS A 71 -5.66 11.04 22.72
N ASP A 72 -5.98 9.95 23.42
CA ASP A 72 -7.28 9.72 24.08
C ASP A 72 -8.49 9.77 23.12
N ILE A 73 -8.26 9.53 21.83
CA ILE A 73 -9.31 9.51 20.81
C ILE A 73 -9.76 8.07 20.59
N SER A 74 -10.93 7.72 21.13
CA SER A 74 -11.61 6.44 20.88
C SER A 74 -12.69 6.62 19.83
N ILE A 75 -12.35 6.37 18.57
CA ILE A 75 -13.24 6.53 17.42
C ILE A 75 -13.40 5.21 16.66
N GLY A 76 -14.62 4.89 16.25
CA GLY A 76 -14.89 3.75 15.37
C GLY A 76 -14.55 4.06 13.91
N ARG A 77 -14.34 2.98 13.12
CA ARG A 77 -13.97 3.07 11.70
C ARG A 77 -14.90 3.99 10.89
N ASP A 78 -16.20 3.88 11.08
CA ASP A 78 -17.17 4.58 10.22
C ASP A 78 -17.21 6.08 10.56
N LYS A 79 -17.09 6.44 11.82
CA LYS A 79 -16.91 7.85 12.24
C LYS A 79 -15.61 8.44 11.76
N PHE A 80 -14.51 7.65 11.79
CA PHE A 80 -13.23 8.07 11.21
C PHE A 80 -13.36 8.35 9.71
N LEU A 81 -14.05 7.49 8.96
CA LEU A 81 -14.30 7.70 7.53
C LEU A 81 -15.17 8.93 7.26
N ALA A 82 -16.16 9.22 8.12
CA ALA A 82 -16.97 10.44 8.03
C ALA A 82 -16.08 11.68 8.21
N VAL A 83 -15.19 11.71 9.21
CA VAL A 83 -14.22 12.83 9.35
C VAL A 83 -13.38 13.02 8.10
N LEU A 84 -12.93 11.92 7.45
CA LEU A 84 -12.19 12.03 6.18
C LEU A 84 -13.05 12.56 5.04
N GLN A 85 -14.31 12.19 4.98
CA GLN A 85 -15.28 12.67 3.98
C GLN A 85 -15.53 14.15 4.14
N ASP A 86 -15.82 14.61 5.35
CA ASP A 86 -16.13 16.01 5.68
C ASP A 86 -14.95 16.96 5.40
N ASN A 87 -13.72 16.40 5.36
CA ASN A 87 -12.50 17.15 5.07
C ASN A 87 -11.91 16.88 3.68
N ASP A 88 -12.68 16.31 2.74
CA ASP A 88 -12.24 15.96 1.37
C ASP A 88 -10.98 15.08 1.32
N LEU A 89 -10.79 14.26 2.35
CA LEU A 89 -9.64 13.36 2.48
C LEU A 89 -9.92 11.93 1.97
N LEU A 90 -11.05 11.66 1.31
CA LEU A 90 -11.29 10.36 0.68
C LEU A 90 -10.60 10.26 -0.67
N VAL A 91 -9.99 9.08 -0.94
CA VAL A 91 -9.27 8.83 -2.20
C VAL A 91 -10.25 8.47 -3.31
N LYS A 92 -10.29 9.25 -4.39
CA LYS A 92 -11.11 8.97 -5.57
C LYS A 92 -10.56 7.80 -6.39
N ARG A 93 -11.43 6.92 -6.93
CA ARG A 93 -11.07 5.81 -7.83
C ARG A 93 -10.50 6.33 -9.16
N ARG A 94 -9.42 5.69 -9.64
CA ARG A 94 -8.86 5.96 -10.98
C ARG A 94 -9.46 5.05 -12.05
N ARG A 95 -9.51 5.53 -13.31
CA ARG A 95 -9.84 4.70 -14.49
C ARG A 95 -8.68 3.75 -14.81
N ARG A 96 -8.98 2.51 -15.23
CA ARG A 96 -8.01 1.48 -15.61
C ARG A 96 -7.25 1.87 -16.89
N ARG A 97 -5.93 1.60 -16.92
CA ARG A 97 -5.11 1.55 -18.14
C ARG A 97 -4.71 0.10 -18.42
N VAL A 98 -4.66 -0.28 -19.70
CA VAL A 98 -4.25 -1.62 -20.18
C VAL A 98 -2.73 -1.70 -20.21
N GLN A 99 -2.15 -2.85 -19.84
CA GLN A 99 -0.72 -3.10 -19.80
C GLN A 99 -0.40 -4.41 -20.52
N THR A 100 0.71 -4.46 -21.29
CA THR A 100 1.14 -5.62 -22.10
C THR A 100 2.52 -6.08 -21.66
N THR A 101 2.72 -7.39 -21.49
CA THR A 101 3.99 -8.04 -21.12
C THR A 101 4.59 -8.81 -22.30
N MET A 102 5.92 -8.79 -22.48
CA MET A 102 6.64 -9.58 -23.51
C MET A 102 7.07 -10.94 -22.94
N SER A 103 6.35 -12.01 -23.27
CA SER A 103 6.65 -13.40 -22.81
C SER A 103 7.15 -14.36 -23.91
N ARG A 104 7.41 -13.86 -25.15
CA ARG A 104 7.87 -14.69 -26.28
C ARG A 104 9.39 -14.67 -26.41
N HIS A 105 10.06 -15.61 -25.75
CA HIS A 105 11.53 -15.82 -25.86
C HIS A 105 11.88 -17.32 -25.79
N ARG A 106 13.12 -17.68 -26.11
CA ARG A 106 13.64 -19.08 -26.19
C ARG A 106 14.20 -19.62 -24.86
N LEU A 107 14.25 -18.84 -23.77
CA LEU A 107 14.77 -19.29 -22.48
C LEU A 107 13.88 -20.36 -21.86
N ARG A 108 14.48 -21.23 -21.03
CA ARG A 108 13.79 -22.28 -20.30
C ARG A 108 12.68 -21.71 -19.43
N LYS A 109 11.47 -22.25 -19.58
CA LYS A 109 10.31 -21.93 -18.77
C LYS A 109 10.09 -23.01 -17.71
N HIS A 110 9.63 -22.64 -16.55
CA HIS A 110 9.31 -23.54 -15.46
C HIS A 110 7.79 -23.74 -15.36
N PRO A 111 7.32 -24.89 -14.81
CA PRO A 111 5.89 -25.16 -14.64
C PRO A 111 5.27 -24.25 -13.57
N ASN A 112 3.94 -24.14 -13.59
CA ASN A 112 3.19 -23.46 -12.55
C ASN A 112 2.95 -24.39 -11.35
N LEU A 113 3.81 -24.30 -10.35
CA LEU A 113 3.72 -25.06 -9.11
C LEU A 113 2.90 -24.35 -8.03
N ALA A 114 2.48 -23.11 -8.29
CA ALA A 114 1.75 -22.29 -7.33
C ALA A 114 0.23 -22.41 -7.45
N LYS A 115 -0.28 -23.05 -8.53
CA LYS A 115 -1.70 -23.08 -8.88
C LYS A 115 -2.58 -23.66 -7.77
N ASP A 116 -2.15 -24.80 -7.21
CA ASP A 116 -2.93 -25.53 -6.20
C ASP A 116 -2.27 -25.46 -4.81
N LEU A 117 -1.35 -24.50 -4.61
CA LEU A 117 -0.63 -24.34 -3.35
C LEU A 117 -1.50 -23.64 -2.31
N GLU A 118 -1.85 -24.33 -1.25
CA GLU A 118 -2.44 -23.73 -0.06
C GLU A 118 -1.35 -22.99 0.73
N ILE A 119 -1.56 -21.68 0.94
CA ILE A 119 -0.58 -20.81 1.57
C ILE A 119 -0.96 -20.64 3.03
N ASP A 120 -0.24 -21.31 3.92
CA ASP A 120 -0.52 -21.38 5.35
C ASP A 120 0.50 -20.63 6.23
N ARG A 121 1.66 -20.24 5.67
CA ARG A 121 2.73 -19.59 6.42
C ARG A 121 3.53 -18.58 5.60
N ALA A 122 4.21 -17.67 6.31
CA ALA A 122 5.21 -16.79 5.71
C ALA A 122 6.42 -17.57 5.17
N GLU A 123 7.05 -17.02 4.14
CA GLU A 123 8.19 -17.61 3.41
C GLU A 123 7.89 -18.99 2.82
N GLN A 124 6.64 -19.22 2.41
CA GLN A 124 6.24 -20.40 1.63
C GLN A 124 6.18 -20.07 0.14
N LEU A 125 5.60 -18.92 -0.22
CA LEU A 125 5.51 -18.44 -1.59
C LEU A 125 5.88 -16.96 -1.66
N TRP A 126 6.88 -16.66 -2.48
CA TRP A 126 7.15 -15.30 -2.93
C TRP A 126 6.60 -15.09 -4.33
N VAL A 127 5.88 -14.02 -4.56
CA VAL A 127 5.40 -13.62 -5.88
C VAL A 127 6.14 -12.37 -6.35
N SER A 128 6.53 -12.35 -7.62
CA SER A 128 7.29 -11.26 -8.21
C SER A 128 6.63 -10.74 -9.48
N ASP A 129 6.68 -9.44 -9.68
CA ASP A 129 6.21 -8.79 -10.91
C ASP A 129 6.93 -7.47 -11.12
N ILE A 130 7.11 -7.09 -12.41
CA ILE A 130 7.74 -5.84 -12.83
C ILE A 130 6.67 -4.87 -13.30
N THR A 131 6.78 -3.62 -12.87
CA THR A 131 5.84 -2.59 -13.27
C THR A 131 6.54 -1.32 -13.73
N TYR A 132 5.89 -0.56 -14.62
CA TYR A 132 6.43 0.66 -15.18
C TYR A 132 6.24 1.86 -14.25
N LEU A 133 7.25 2.71 -14.24
CA LEU A 133 7.25 4.05 -13.62
C LEU A 133 7.44 5.10 -14.71
N ASN A 134 7.03 6.33 -14.41
CA ASN A 134 7.35 7.48 -15.26
C ASN A 134 8.45 8.30 -14.56
N ILE A 135 9.63 8.35 -15.18
CA ILE A 135 10.77 9.10 -14.69
C ILE A 135 11.08 10.17 -15.75
N ASN A 136 10.69 11.41 -15.48
CA ASN A 136 10.87 12.55 -16.38
C ASN A 136 10.43 12.28 -17.84
N GLY A 137 9.21 11.72 -18.01
CA GLY A 137 8.67 11.37 -19.31
C GLY A 137 9.22 10.09 -19.93
N LYS A 138 10.25 9.46 -19.35
CA LYS A 138 10.85 8.19 -19.79
C LYS A 138 10.33 7.01 -18.97
N HIS A 139 10.43 5.81 -19.51
CA HIS A 139 10.10 4.59 -18.79
C HIS A 139 11.20 4.27 -17.76
N GLY A 140 10.76 4.09 -16.52
CA GLY A 140 11.50 3.42 -15.46
C GLY A 140 10.77 2.14 -15.07
N TYR A 141 11.42 1.30 -14.30
CA TYR A 141 10.94 -0.01 -13.89
C TYR A 141 11.01 -0.17 -12.38
N LEU A 142 10.01 -0.81 -11.81
CA LEU A 142 9.97 -1.22 -10.42
C LEU A 142 9.69 -2.71 -10.39
N ILE A 143 10.55 -3.48 -9.75
CA ILE A 143 10.30 -4.87 -9.38
C ILE A 143 9.90 -4.94 -7.90
N LEU A 144 8.89 -5.73 -7.60
CA LEU A 144 8.50 -6.08 -6.24
C LEU A 144 8.55 -7.59 -6.07
N ILE A 145 9.15 -8.05 -4.97
CA ILE A 145 9.06 -9.44 -4.49
C ILE A 145 8.26 -9.39 -3.20
N THR A 146 7.15 -10.09 -3.16
CA THR A 146 6.17 -10.03 -2.07
C THR A 146 5.93 -11.42 -1.51
N ASP A 147 5.99 -11.56 -0.21
CA ASP A 147 5.56 -12.77 0.49
C ASP A 147 4.03 -12.91 0.40
N ALA A 148 3.57 -14.04 -0.13
CA ALA A 148 2.18 -14.23 -0.46
C ALA A 148 1.27 -14.38 0.77
N TYR A 149 1.79 -14.88 1.88
CA TYR A 149 1.07 -15.03 3.14
C TYR A 149 0.96 -13.69 3.88
N SER A 150 2.10 -13.11 4.23
CA SER A 150 2.16 -11.90 5.06
C SER A 150 1.88 -10.61 4.27
N ARG A 151 1.86 -10.67 2.94
CA ARG A 151 1.75 -9.50 2.04
C ARG A 151 2.90 -8.50 2.20
N LYS A 152 3.97 -8.88 2.87
CA LYS A 152 5.15 -8.06 3.06
C LYS A 152 5.98 -8.03 1.76
N VAL A 153 6.41 -6.83 1.35
CA VAL A 153 7.42 -6.69 0.30
C VAL A 153 8.78 -7.05 0.91
N VAL A 154 9.35 -8.16 0.47
CA VAL A 154 10.64 -8.70 0.96
C VAL A 154 11.81 -8.25 0.11
N GLY A 155 11.58 -7.85 -1.14
CA GLY A 155 12.61 -7.30 -2.01
C GLY A 155 12.01 -6.34 -3.05
N PHE A 156 12.77 -5.32 -3.41
CA PHE A 156 12.40 -4.41 -4.49
C PHE A 156 13.62 -3.71 -5.07
N ASN A 157 13.47 -3.22 -6.28
CA ASN A 157 14.46 -2.37 -6.94
C ASN A 157 13.78 -1.42 -7.92
N VAL A 158 14.43 -0.29 -8.21
CA VAL A 158 14.02 0.71 -9.19
C VAL A 158 15.18 1.06 -10.09
N ASP A 159 14.97 0.98 -11.40
CA ASP A 159 15.97 1.35 -12.39
C ASP A 159 15.31 1.87 -13.69
N ILE A 160 16.11 2.50 -14.55
CA ILE A 160 15.73 2.84 -15.93
C ILE A 160 15.98 1.68 -16.90
N ARG A 161 16.73 0.65 -16.49
CA ARG A 161 17.00 -0.56 -17.26
C ARG A 161 16.22 -1.72 -16.68
N MET A 162 15.71 -2.59 -17.53
CA MET A 162 14.98 -3.79 -17.18
C MET A 162 15.80 -5.04 -17.58
N ASP A 163 17.02 -5.11 -17.10
CA ASP A 163 17.92 -6.24 -17.32
C ASP A 163 17.83 -7.29 -16.18
N THR A 164 18.58 -8.38 -16.31
CA THR A 164 18.60 -9.43 -15.28
C THR A 164 19.17 -8.92 -13.96
N GLU A 165 20.20 -8.04 -13.99
CA GLU A 165 20.81 -7.50 -12.79
C GLU A 165 19.85 -6.63 -11.99
N PHE A 166 18.97 -5.90 -12.68
CA PHE A 166 17.87 -5.17 -12.04
C PHE A 166 17.01 -6.08 -11.14
N CYS A 167 16.66 -7.28 -11.62
CA CYS A 167 15.89 -8.26 -10.84
C CYS A 167 16.74 -8.93 -9.75
N MET A 168 18.05 -9.15 -10.01
CA MET A 168 18.98 -9.73 -9.06
C MET A 168 19.15 -8.87 -7.80
N VAL A 169 19.17 -7.55 -7.92
CA VAL A 169 19.25 -6.63 -6.77
C VAL A 169 18.04 -6.83 -5.84
N ALA A 170 16.84 -6.92 -6.38
CA ALA A 170 15.64 -7.19 -5.60
C ALA A 170 15.67 -8.58 -4.94
N LEU A 171 16.12 -9.60 -5.67
CA LEU A 171 16.24 -10.97 -5.15
C LEU A 171 17.27 -11.06 -4.02
N ARG A 172 18.44 -10.44 -4.16
CA ARG A 172 19.46 -10.39 -3.09
C ARG A 172 18.91 -9.72 -1.83
N THR A 173 18.15 -8.62 -2.00
CA THR A 173 17.49 -7.94 -0.88
C THR A 173 16.49 -8.86 -0.18
N ALA A 174 15.68 -9.61 -0.93
CA ALA A 174 14.73 -10.56 -0.39
C ALA A 174 15.43 -11.70 0.36
N LEU A 175 16.48 -12.27 -0.22
CA LEU A 175 17.27 -13.35 0.39
C LEU A 175 17.90 -12.93 1.71
N ASN A 176 18.45 -11.70 1.79
CA ASN A 176 19.06 -11.17 3.01
C ASN A 176 18.04 -10.91 4.13
N GLN A 177 16.76 -10.82 3.81
CA GLN A 177 15.68 -10.59 4.78
C GLN A 177 14.97 -11.89 5.22
N ARG A 178 15.42 -13.08 4.75
CA ARG A 178 14.81 -14.35 5.14
C ARG A 178 14.97 -14.61 6.63
N VAL A 179 13.85 -14.91 7.28
CA VAL A 179 13.79 -15.28 8.71
C VAL A 179 13.96 -16.79 8.86
N PHE A 180 13.46 -17.58 7.90
CA PHE A 180 13.46 -19.04 7.94
C PHE A 180 14.19 -19.66 6.74
N PRO A 181 15.54 -19.46 6.60
CA PRO A 181 16.28 -19.88 5.39
C PRO A 181 16.28 -21.40 5.15
N LYS A 182 16.05 -22.21 6.18
CA LYS A 182 15.98 -23.70 6.08
C LYS A 182 14.60 -24.22 5.66
N ARG A 183 13.54 -23.37 5.70
CA ARG A 183 12.19 -23.80 5.27
C ARG A 183 12.08 -23.75 3.76
N SER A 184 11.27 -24.66 3.20
CA SER A 184 10.93 -24.68 1.77
C SER A 184 10.27 -23.37 1.37
N LEU A 185 10.77 -22.76 0.29
CA LEU A 185 10.25 -21.54 -0.31
C LEU A 185 10.10 -21.76 -1.81
N MET A 186 9.04 -21.21 -2.37
CA MET A 186 8.79 -21.16 -3.82
C MET A 186 8.81 -19.70 -4.26
N HIS A 187 9.41 -19.42 -5.41
CA HIS A 187 9.35 -18.13 -6.09
C HIS A 187 8.52 -18.25 -7.35
N HIS A 188 7.44 -17.48 -7.43
CA HIS A 188 6.51 -17.44 -8.58
C HIS A 188 6.57 -16.11 -9.30
N SER A 189 6.67 -16.13 -10.63
CA SER A 189 6.71 -14.96 -11.49
C SER A 189 6.02 -15.21 -12.83
N ASP A 190 5.87 -14.16 -13.63
CA ASP A 190 5.57 -14.34 -15.05
C ASP A 190 6.78 -14.96 -15.81
N ARG A 191 6.59 -15.22 -17.11
CA ARG A 191 7.64 -15.75 -18.02
C ARG A 191 8.48 -14.64 -18.63
N GLY A 192 8.75 -13.55 -17.93
CA GLY A 192 9.65 -12.51 -18.39
C GLY A 192 11.08 -13.00 -18.58
N VAL A 193 11.79 -12.46 -19.58
CA VAL A 193 13.18 -12.81 -19.91
C VAL A 193 14.09 -12.75 -18.69
N GLN A 194 13.88 -11.78 -17.83
CA GLN A 194 14.67 -11.54 -16.62
C GLN A 194 14.57 -12.70 -15.63
N TYR A 195 13.35 -13.21 -15.41
CA TYR A 195 13.08 -14.33 -14.49
C TYR A 195 13.54 -15.67 -15.07
N CYS A 196 13.50 -15.82 -16.41
CA CYS A 196 13.95 -17.02 -17.11
C CYS A 196 15.46 -17.06 -17.34
N SER A 197 16.20 -15.99 -17.01
CA SER A 197 17.65 -15.93 -17.21
C SER A 197 18.38 -16.95 -16.35
N THR A 198 19.48 -17.52 -16.90
CA THR A 198 20.32 -18.50 -16.18
C THR A 198 20.86 -17.92 -14.87
N LEU A 199 21.21 -16.63 -14.85
CA LEU A 199 21.72 -15.96 -13.64
C LEU A 199 20.66 -15.93 -12.53
N TYR A 200 19.42 -15.56 -12.87
CA TYR A 200 18.34 -15.45 -11.90
C TYR A 200 17.90 -16.83 -11.37
N THR A 201 17.66 -17.77 -12.29
CA THR A 201 17.25 -19.15 -11.94
C THR A 201 18.32 -19.88 -11.14
N LYS A 202 19.61 -19.75 -11.52
CA LYS A 202 20.73 -20.30 -10.75
C LYS A 202 20.74 -19.75 -9.32
N LYS A 203 20.56 -18.44 -9.13
CA LYS A 203 20.52 -17.85 -7.78
C LYS A 203 19.39 -18.40 -6.91
N LEU A 204 18.22 -18.69 -7.50
CA LEU A 204 17.13 -19.35 -6.77
C LEU A 204 17.51 -20.79 -6.38
N ILE A 205 18.05 -21.57 -7.31
CA ILE A 205 18.47 -22.96 -7.10
C ILE A 205 19.56 -23.04 -6.02
N ASP A 206 20.59 -22.18 -6.09
CA ASP A 206 21.69 -22.11 -5.12
C ASP A 206 21.18 -21.80 -3.68
N ASN A 207 20.00 -21.20 -3.56
CA ASN A 207 19.34 -20.93 -2.28
C ASN A 207 18.22 -21.92 -1.94
N THR A 208 18.11 -23.03 -2.67
CA THR A 208 17.12 -24.09 -2.46
C THR A 208 15.67 -23.56 -2.56
N ILE A 209 15.43 -22.63 -3.50
CA ILE A 209 14.11 -22.03 -3.75
C ILE A 209 13.52 -22.67 -5.00
N ALA A 210 12.32 -23.24 -4.89
CA ALA A 210 11.59 -23.79 -6.01
C ALA A 210 11.13 -22.69 -6.96
N ILE A 211 11.22 -22.96 -8.28
CA ILE A 211 10.86 -21.99 -9.30
C ILE A 211 9.50 -22.36 -9.89
N SER A 212 8.59 -21.41 -9.88
CA SER A 212 7.26 -21.51 -10.48
C SER A 212 7.01 -20.33 -11.42
N MET A 213 6.38 -20.57 -12.54
CA MET A 213 6.04 -19.52 -13.53
C MET A 213 4.63 -19.70 -14.06
N THR A 214 3.97 -18.60 -14.42
CA THR A 214 2.66 -18.63 -15.08
C THR A 214 2.73 -19.48 -16.36
N GLU A 215 1.69 -20.24 -16.69
CA GLU A 215 1.72 -21.12 -17.88
C GLU A 215 1.19 -20.45 -19.14
N ASN A 216 0.03 -19.84 -19.07
CA ASN A 216 -0.70 -19.37 -20.24
C ASN A 216 -0.80 -17.84 -20.36
N GLY A 217 -0.10 -17.09 -19.51
CA GLY A 217 -0.24 -15.63 -19.42
C GLY A 217 -1.62 -15.23 -18.89
N ASP A 218 -2.31 -16.14 -18.20
CA ASP A 218 -3.57 -15.83 -17.53
C ASP A 218 -3.27 -14.82 -16.39
N PRO A 219 -3.92 -13.65 -16.40
CA PRO A 219 -3.79 -12.69 -15.32
C PRO A 219 -4.10 -13.25 -13.93
N LEU A 220 -4.93 -14.29 -13.85
CA LEU A 220 -5.27 -14.95 -12.58
C LEU A 220 -4.10 -15.71 -11.97
N GLU A 221 -3.19 -16.24 -12.79
CA GLU A 221 -2.02 -17.02 -12.31
C GLU A 221 -1.01 -16.17 -11.53
N ASN A 222 -0.93 -14.86 -11.80
CA ASN A 222 -0.08 -13.92 -11.05
C ASN A 222 -0.89 -12.77 -10.40
N ALA A 223 -2.19 -12.99 -10.19
CA ALA A 223 -3.13 -11.99 -9.69
C ALA A 223 -2.70 -11.34 -8.36
N LEU A 224 -1.99 -12.11 -7.53
CA LEU A 224 -1.49 -11.62 -6.25
C LEU A 224 -0.38 -10.58 -6.46
N ALA A 225 0.62 -10.89 -7.30
CA ALA A 225 1.71 -9.95 -7.59
C ALA A 225 1.18 -8.68 -8.29
N GLU A 226 0.28 -8.83 -9.26
CA GLU A 226 -0.37 -7.70 -9.91
C GLU A 226 -1.17 -6.83 -8.93
N ARG A 227 -1.92 -7.46 -8.02
CA ARG A 227 -2.65 -6.75 -6.96
C ARG A 227 -1.69 -5.99 -6.04
N MET A 228 -0.55 -6.59 -5.68
CA MET A 228 0.46 -5.97 -4.83
C MET A 228 1.09 -4.78 -5.55
N ASN A 229 1.49 -4.91 -6.81
CA ASN A 229 1.99 -3.81 -7.63
C ASN A 229 0.98 -2.67 -7.75
N LYS A 230 -0.29 -3.00 -8.00
CA LYS A 230 -1.37 -2.02 -8.08
C LYS A 230 -1.56 -1.30 -6.73
N THR A 231 -1.62 -2.06 -5.63
CA THR A 231 -1.78 -1.49 -4.28
C THR A 231 -0.59 -0.59 -3.93
N PHE A 232 0.63 -1.00 -4.32
CA PHE A 232 1.82 -0.21 -4.12
C PHE A 232 1.75 1.10 -4.91
N LYS A 233 1.40 1.04 -6.20
CA LYS A 233 1.21 2.23 -7.05
C LYS A 233 0.15 3.17 -6.50
N ASP A 234 -1.00 2.64 -6.11
CA ASP A 234 -2.12 3.43 -5.62
C ASP A 234 -1.78 4.11 -4.29
N ASN A 235 -1.23 3.39 -3.33
CA ASN A 235 -0.94 3.91 -2.00
C ASN A 235 0.15 4.99 -2.03
N PHE A 236 1.18 4.81 -2.84
CA PHE A 236 2.32 5.72 -2.91
C PHE A 236 2.21 6.76 -4.03
N ALA A 237 1.10 6.74 -4.79
CA ALA A 237 0.87 7.61 -5.95
C ALA A 237 2.05 7.59 -6.94
N ILE A 238 2.57 6.38 -7.24
CA ILE A 238 3.74 6.16 -8.10
C ILE A 238 3.43 6.45 -9.58
N ASP A 239 2.16 6.67 -9.93
CA ASP A 239 1.77 7.14 -11.28
C ASP A 239 2.15 8.63 -11.52
N GLN A 240 2.71 9.33 -10.53
CA GLN A 240 3.26 10.66 -10.72
C GLN A 240 4.60 10.56 -11.46
N ILE A 241 4.92 11.60 -12.22
CA ILE A 241 6.21 11.76 -12.87
C ILE A 241 7.25 12.00 -11.77
N PHE A 242 8.28 11.16 -11.71
CA PHE A 242 9.47 11.42 -10.92
C PHE A 242 10.42 12.30 -11.70
N GLU A 243 11.04 13.27 -11.06
CA GLU A 243 12.00 14.18 -11.70
C GLU A 243 13.23 13.43 -12.22
N ASN A 244 13.72 12.47 -11.44
CA ASN A 244 14.88 11.64 -11.79
C ASN A 244 14.84 10.29 -11.04
N LEU A 245 15.78 9.41 -11.40
CA LEU A 245 15.87 8.06 -10.82
C LEU A 245 16.20 8.09 -9.32
N ASP A 246 17.06 9.02 -8.88
CA ASP A 246 17.48 9.11 -7.49
C ASP A 246 16.32 9.56 -6.59
N THR A 247 15.53 10.52 -7.04
CA THR A 247 14.28 10.93 -6.35
C THR A 247 13.31 9.76 -6.25
N ALA A 248 13.16 8.96 -7.31
CA ALA A 248 12.33 7.76 -7.30
C ALA A 248 12.87 6.73 -6.28
N LYS A 249 14.17 6.44 -6.31
CA LYS A 249 14.84 5.53 -5.37
C LYS A 249 14.65 5.99 -3.93
N VAL A 250 15.07 7.21 -3.60
CA VAL A 250 14.98 7.75 -2.22
C VAL A 250 13.54 7.69 -1.70
N ARG A 251 12.57 8.07 -2.53
CA ARG A 251 11.16 8.05 -2.14
C ARG A 251 10.67 6.63 -1.89
N LEU A 252 10.98 5.69 -2.78
CA LEU A 252 10.55 4.30 -2.67
C LEU A 252 11.29 3.55 -1.54
N TYR A 253 12.58 3.84 -1.31
CA TYR A 253 13.32 3.28 -0.17
C TYR A 253 12.81 3.79 1.19
N LYS A 254 12.51 5.10 1.32
CA LYS A 254 11.88 5.65 2.54
C LYS A 254 10.50 5.03 2.80
N GLN A 255 9.77 4.78 1.72
CA GLN A 255 8.45 4.15 1.76
C GLN A 255 8.57 2.64 2.03
N GLY A 256 9.55 1.97 1.44
CA GLY A 256 9.81 0.53 1.60
C GLY A 256 9.98 0.10 3.05
N LYS A 257 10.65 0.90 3.88
CA LYS A 257 10.78 0.66 5.33
C LYS A 257 9.44 0.74 6.09
N LYS A 258 8.41 1.38 5.53
CA LYS A 258 7.07 1.52 6.13
C LYS A 258 6.01 0.60 5.48
N ILE A 259 6.37 -0.09 4.41
CA ILE A 259 5.49 -1.02 3.68
C ILE A 259 4.87 -2.11 4.58
N PRO A 260 5.58 -2.73 5.54
CA PRO A 260 4.98 -3.72 6.41
C PRO A 260 3.68 -3.26 7.10
N ARG A 261 3.56 -1.96 7.40
CA ARG A 261 2.36 -1.40 8.06
C ARG A 261 1.16 -1.22 7.12
N ILE A 262 1.38 -1.13 5.81
CA ILE A 262 0.33 -0.79 4.83
C ILE A 262 -0.32 -2.04 4.24
N PHE A 263 0.39 -3.18 4.27
CA PHE A 263 -0.07 -4.44 3.67
C PHE A 263 -0.58 -5.46 4.68
N VAL A 264 -0.40 -5.24 5.97
CA VAL A 264 -0.98 -6.07 7.04
C VAL A 264 -2.45 -5.66 7.23
N VAL A 265 -3.34 -6.18 6.42
CA VAL A 265 -4.80 -6.21 6.64
C VAL A 265 -5.39 -7.41 5.91
#